data_55b44031420c6bff171b437d509fa7fe
#
_entry.id   55b44031420c6bff171b437d509fa7fe
#
_cell.length_a   1.000
_cell.length_b   1.000
_cell.length_c   1.000
_cell.angle_alpha   90.00
_cell.angle_beta   90.00
_cell.angle_gamma   90.00
#
_symmetry.space_group_name_H-M   'P 1'
#
loop_
_entity.id
_entity.type
_entity.pdbx_description
1 polymer ?
#
loop_
_entity_poly.entity_id
_entity_poly.type
_entity_poly.pdbx_seq_one_letter_code
_entity_poly.pdbx_strand_id
1 'polypeptide(L)'
;MQQQWSAVDNFMISSLIPEDDILSQVLENNKRAGLPEHDVAANQGQFLALLVRITQARRILEIGTLGAYSAIWMARALPADGKLITLEADPSHAGVARQNIRLAGLNERIELIEGPALITLENFANVQPFDLIFIDADKPNNPRYLEWALHYSHPGTLIVGDNVVRDGEVINGQSDD
;
A
#
# COMPACT_ATOMS: atom_id res chain seq x y z
N MET A 1 27.13 -3.98 -3.96
CA MET A 1 26.22 -3.31 -2.98
C MET A 1 24.83 -3.94 -2.99
N GLN A 2 24.13 -4.05 -4.13
CA GLN A 2 22.78 -4.60 -4.19
C GLN A 2 22.65 -6.01 -3.57
N GLN A 3 23.56 -6.94 -3.90
CA GLN A 3 23.56 -8.30 -3.33
C GLN A 3 23.71 -8.32 -1.81
N GLN A 4 24.47 -7.39 -1.24
CA GLN A 4 24.65 -7.27 0.21
C GLN A 4 23.36 -6.81 0.89
N TRP A 5 22.66 -5.85 0.31
CA TRP A 5 21.38 -5.38 0.84
C TRP A 5 20.31 -6.45 0.75
N SER A 6 20.22 -7.17 -0.39
CA SER A 6 19.32 -8.33 -0.51
C SER A 6 19.60 -9.41 0.53
N ALA A 7 20.87 -9.68 0.86
CA ALA A 7 21.22 -10.63 1.91
C ALA A 7 20.81 -10.13 3.30
N VAL A 8 20.94 -8.84 3.59
CA VAL A 8 20.46 -8.23 4.84
C VAL A 8 18.94 -8.31 4.94
N ASP A 9 18.22 -7.96 3.87
CA ASP A 9 16.76 -8.07 3.84
C ASP A 9 16.29 -9.51 4.09
N ASN A 10 16.89 -10.49 3.42
CA ASN A 10 16.58 -11.91 3.63
C ASN A 10 16.84 -12.35 5.08
N PHE A 11 17.93 -11.89 5.68
CA PHE A 11 18.23 -12.17 7.08
C PHE A 11 17.18 -11.55 8.01
N MET A 12 16.80 -10.29 7.79
CA MET A 12 15.77 -9.62 8.58
C MET A 12 14.41 -10.30 8.44
N ILE A 13 14.01 -10.66 7.22
CA ILE A 13 12.74 -11.34 6.95
C ILE A 13 12.73 -12.69 7.70
N SER A 14 13.75 -13.53 7.52
CA SER A 14 13.81 -14.85 8.14
C SER A 14 13.90 -14.82 9.67
N SER A 15 14.43 -13.73 10.25
CA SER A 15 14.66 -13.61 11.70
C SER A 15 13.53 -12.92 12.45
N LEU A 16 12.84 -11.98 11.81
CA LEU A 16 11.92 -11.06 12.48
C LEU A 16 10.47 -11.19 12.03
N ILE A 17 10.24 -11.80 10.85
CA ILE A 17 8.89 -11.90 10.29
C ILE A 17 8.45 -13.37 10.37
N PRO A 18 7.40 -13.67 11.13
CA PRO A 18 6.84 -15.03 11.15
C PRO A 18 6.33 -15.44 9.77
N GLU A 19 6.52 -16.73 9.45
CA GLU A 19 5.89 -17.31 8.26
C GLU A 19 4.36 -17.10 8.30
N ASP A 20 3.77 -16.73 7.19
CA ASP A 20 2.34 -16.50 7.05
C ASP A 20 1.85 -17.11 5.73
N ASP A 21 1.11 -18.18 5.84
CA ASP A 21 0.61 -18.95 4.69
C ASP A 21 -0.32 -18.11 3.81
N ILE A 22 -1.09 -17.23 4.40
CA ILE A 22 -2.03 -16.36 3.64
C ILE A 22 -1.25 -15.32 2.84
N LEU A 23 -0.26 -14.64 3.45
CA LEU A 23 0.57 -13.67 2.75
C LEU A 23 1.40 -14.32 1.64
N SER A 24 1.91 -15.52 1.90
CA SER A 24 2.62 -16.33 0.89
C SER A 24 1.69 -16.70 -0.27
N GLN A 25 0.46 -17.11 0.03
CA GLN A 25 -0.55 -17.43 -0.99
C GLN A 25 -0.98 -16.20 -1.79
N VAL A 26 -1.05 -15.02 -1.17
CA VAL A 26 -1.33 -13.74 -1.85
C VAL A 26 -0.27 -13.47 -2.93
N LEU A 27 1.01 -13.55 -2.57
CA LEU A 27 2.11 -13.36 -3.53
C LEU A 27 2.08 -14.40 -4.66
N GLU A 28 1.77 -15.66 -4.34
CA GLU A 28 1.63 -16.71 -5.35
C GLU A 28 0.44 -16.44 -6.29
N ASN A 29 -0.68 -15.96 -5.77
CA ASN A 29 -1.84 -15.57 -6.57
C ASN A 29 -1.50 -14.42 -7.53
N ASN A 30 -0.78 -13.38 -7.04
CA ASN A 30 -0.32 -12.26 -7.84
C ASN A 30 0.54 -12.74 -9.01
N LYS A 31 1.54 -13.57 -8.71
CA LYS A 31 2.44 -14.17 -9.70
C LYS A 31 1.68 -15.04 -10.71
N ARG A 32 0.77 -15.89 -10.24
CA ARG A 32 -0.04 -16.75 -11.12
C ARG A 32 -0.96 -15.98 -12.03
N ALA A 33 -1.47 -14.84 -11.57
CA ALA A 33 -2.31 -13.93 -12.36
C ALA A 33 -1.49 -13.06 -13.32
N GLY A 34 -0.15 -13.11 -13.26
CA GLY A 34 0.73 -12.32 -14.12
C GLY A 34 0.81 -10.86 -13.72
N LEU A 35 0.52 -10.50 -12.47
CA LEU A 35 0.73 -9.15 -11.99
C LEU A 35 2.23 -8.80 -12.03
N PRO A 36 2.61 -7.53 -12.24
CA PRO A 36 4.00 -7.11 -12.16
C PRO A 36 4.55 -7.34 -10.75
N GLU A 37 5.84 -7.65 -10.65
CA GLU A 37 6.54 -7.89 -9.38
C GLU A 37 6.83 -6.56 -8.64
N HIS A 38 5.78 -5.86 -8.26
CA HIS A 38 5.83 -4.58 -7.55
C HIS A 38 5.27 -4.67 -6.12
N ASP A 39 5.00 -5.88 -5.64
CA ASP A 39 4.59 -6.03 -4.24
C ASP A 39 5.71 -5.52 -3.31
N VAL A 40 5.36 -4.83 -2.24
CA VAL A 40 6.33 -4.45 -1.20
C VAL A 40 6.99 -5.70 -0.60
N ALA A 41 8.25 -5.61 -0.20
CA ALA A 41 8.91 -6.70 0.50
C ALA A 41 8.24 -6.98 1.86
N ALA A 42 8.37 -8.20 2.39
CA ALA A 42 7.73 -8.59 3.65
C ALA A 42 8.16 -7.72 4.85
N ASN A 43 9.44 -7.32 4.91
CA ASN A 43 9.94 -6.37 5.92
C ASN A 43 9.33 -4.97 5.77
N GLN A 44 9.05 -4.53 4.54
CA GLN A 44 8.35 -3.29 4.24
C GLN A 44 6.87 -3.37 4.65
N GLY A 45 6.19 -4.49 4.34
CA GLY A 45 4.83 -4.75 4.80
C GLY A 45 4.72 -4.75 6.33
N GLN A 46 5.66 -5.40 7.02
CA GLN A 46 5.75 -5.36 8.48
C GLN A 46 6.00 -3.95 9.00
N PHE A 47 6.83 -3.16 8.33
CA PHE A 47 7.07 -1.78 8.71
C PHE A 47 5.81 -0.92 8.58
N LEU A 48 5.05 -1.06 7.49
CA LEU A 48 3.75 -0.41 7.33
C LEU A 48 2.79 -0.79 8.46
N ALA A 49 2.72 -2.08 8.82
CA ALA A 49 1.91 -2.55 9.94
C ALA A 49 2.33 -1.95 11.29
N LEU A 50 3.64 -1.75 11.52
CA LEU A 50 4.16 -1.06 12.70
C LEU A 50 3.76 0.42 12.71
N LEU A 51 3.82 1.11 11.57
CA LEU A 51 3.38 2.50 11.46
C LEU A 51 1.89 2.63 11.81
N VAL A 52 1.03 1.73 11.32
CA VAL A 52 -0.39 1.69 11.68
C VAL A 52 -0.59 1.59 13.19
N ARG A 53 0.17 0.72 13.86
CA ARG A 53 0.09 0.54 15.33
C ARG A 53 0.63 1.73 16.11
N ILE A 54 1.77 2.30 15.70
CA ILE A 54 2.41 3.45 16.37
C ILE A 54 1.53 4.68 16.28
N THR A 55 0.92 4.94 15.12
CA THR A 55 0.01 6.08 14.91
C THR A 55 -1.39 5.81 15.45
N GLN A 56 -1.68 4.59 15.90
CA GLN A 56 -3.02 4.17 16.31
C GLN A 56 -4.07 4.43 15.23
N ALA A 57 -3.68 4.28 13.97
CA ALA A 57 -4.53 4.56 12.82
C ALA A 57 -5.81 3.71 12.86
N ARG A 58 -6.94 4.35 12.55
CA ARG A 58 -8.26 3.72 12.39
C ARG A 58 -8.75 3.79 10.96
N ARG A 59 -8.27 4.78 10.22
CA ARG A 59 -8.66 5.04 8.84
C ARG A 59 -7.42 5.18 7.98
N ILE A 60 -7.28 4.28 7.00
CA ILE A 60 -6.15 4.26 6.08
C ILE A 60 -6.66 4.49 4.66
N LEU A 61 -5.93 5.32 3.91
CA LEU A 61 -6.05 5.42 2.46
C LEU A 61 -4.79 4.85 1.83
N GLU A 62 -4.96 3.96 0.87
CA GLU A 62 -3.89 3.46 0.02
C GLU A 62 -4.18 3.86 -1.43
N ILE A 63 -3.18 4.42 -2.12
CA ILE A 63 -3.24 4.79 -3.53
C ILE A 63 -2.30 3.86 -4.30
N GLY A 64 -2.87 2.90 -5.03
CA GLY A 64 -2.19 1.77 -5.64
C GLY A 64 -2.35 0.50 -4.81
N THR A 65 -3.12 -0.47 -5.33
CA THR A 65 -3.46 -1.71 -4.61
C THR A 65 -2.66 -2.91 -5.11
N LEU A 66 -2.45 -2.98 -6.42
CA LEU A 66 -1.93 -4.16 -7.10
C LEU A 66 -2.74 -5.41 -6.67
N GLY A 67 -2.09 -6.40 -6.05
CA GLY A 67 -2.71 -7.61 -5.51
C GLY A 67 -3.11 -7.53 -4.04
N ALA A 68 -3.11 -6.34 -3.43
CA ALA A 68 -3.50 -6.03 -2.05
C ALA A 68 -2.54 -6.59 -0.97
N TYR A 69 -1.28 -6.85 -1.27
CA TYR A 69 -0.34 -7.37 -0.29
C TYR A 69 -0.08 -6.37 0.85
N SER A 70 0.26 -5.12 0.53
CA SER A 70 0.43 -4.01 1.47
C SER A 70 -0.87 -3.69 2.23
N ALA A 71 -2.00 -3.63 1.52
CA ALA A 71 -3.32 -3.42 2.12
C ALA A 71 -3.63 -4.46 3.22
N ILE A 72 -3.33 -5.74 2.96
CA ILE A 72 -3.53 -6.82 3.94
C ILE A 72 -2.64 -6.64 5.17
N TRP A 73 -1.36 -6.29 4.98
CA TRP A 73 -0.45 -5.98 6.09
C TRP A 73 -0.99 -4.85 6.97
N MET A 74 -1.37 -3.75 6.37
CA MET A 74 -1.89 -2.59 7.09
C MET A 74 -3.23 -2.88 7.76
N ALA A 75 -4.16 -3.52 7.06
CA ALA A 75 -5.50 -3.79 7.60
C ALA A 75 -5.49 -4.77 8.77
N ARG A 76 -4.56 -5.73 8.81
CA ARG A 76 -4.36 -6.62 9.97
C ARG A 76 -3.86 -5.90 11.21
N ALA A 77 -3.19 -4.77 11.05
CA ALA A 77 -2.68 -3.95 12.14
C ALA A 77 -3.72 -2.96 12.69
N LEU A 78 -4.82 -2.72 11.97
CA LEU A 78 -5.92 -1.85 12.39
C LEU A 78 -6.66 -2.42 13.62
N PRO A 79 -7.24 -1.57 14.47
CA PRO A 79 -8.18 -2.01 15.52
C PRO A 79 -9.43 -2.63 14.88
N ALA A 80 -10.27 -3.27 15.70
CA ALA A 80 -11.43 -4.04 15.23
C ALA A 80 -12.43 -3.22 14.38
N ASP A 81 -12.57 -1.95 14.68
CA ASP A 81 -13.44 -0.99 14.01
C ASP A 81 -12.72 -0.15 12.93
N GLY A 82 -11.43 -0.43 12.70
CA GLY A 82 -10.63 0.27 11.69
C GLY A 82 -10.98 -0.14 10.27
N LYS A 83 -10.79 0.79 9.33
CA LYS A 83 -11.08 0.64 7.90
C LYS A 83 -9.90 1.10 7.04
N LEU A 84 -9.69 0.39 5.95
CA LEU A 84 -8.75 0.76 4.91
C LEU A 84 -9.50 0.90 3.59
N ILE A 85 -9.32 2.02 2.91
CA ILE A 85 -9.76 2.23 1.53
C ILE A 85 -8.53 2.13 0.65
N THR A 86 -8.59 1.32 -0.41
CA THR A 86 -7.52 1.18 -1.38
C THR A 86 -8.03 1.41 -2.80
N LEU A 87 -7.23 2.11 -3.60
CA LEU A 87 -7.60 2.54 -4.95
C LEU A 87 -6.76 1.79 -5.99
N GLU A 88 -7.44 1.16 -6.97
CA GLU A 88 -6.80 0.42 -8.05
C GLU A 88 -7.37 0.81 -9.40
N ALA A 89 -6.49 1.23 -10.31
CA ALA A 89 -6.91 1.67 -11.64
C ALA A 89 -7.14 0.52 -12.63
N ASP A 90 -6.39 -0.57 -12.50
CA ASP A 90 -6.46 -1.70 -13.40
C ASP A 90 -7.53 -2.73 -12.94
N PRO A 91 -8.57 -3.01 -13.75
CA PRO A 91 -9.61 -3.96 -13.37
C PRO A 91 -9.09 -5.39 -13.16
N SER A 92 -8.01 -5.79 -13.84
CA SER A 92 -7.41 -7.12 -13.68
C SER A 92 -6.72 -7.25 -12.33
N HIS A 93 -5.95 -6.23 -11.91
CA HIS A 93 -5.35 -6.16 -10.59
C HIS A 93 -6.42 -6.12 -9.50
N ALA A 94 -7.43 -5.27 -9.65
CA ALA A 94 -8.55 -5.16 -8.73
C ALA A 94 -9.28 -6.51 -8.54
N GLY A 95 -9.42 -7.29 -9.62
CA GLY A 95 -9.99 -8.63 -9.58
C GLY A 95 -9.19 -9.59 -8.70
N VAL A 96 -7.86 -9.58 -8.81
CA VAL A 96 -6.94 -10.39 -7.98
C VAL A 96 -6.95 -9.89 -6.54
N ALA A 97 -6.86 -8.57 -6.35
CA ALA A 97 -6.89 -7.95 -5.02
C ALA A 97 -8.14 -8.34 -4.22
N ARG A 98 -9.33 -8.32 -4.85
CA ARG A 98 -10.59 -8.76 -4.20
C ARG A 98 -10.55 -10.23 -3.80
N GLN A 99 -9.89 -11.10 -4.57
CA GLN A 99 -9.73 -12.52 -4.21
C GLN A 99 -8.81 -12.66 -2.99
N ASN A 100 -7.69 -11.93 -2.97
CA ASN A 100 -6.73 -11.95 -1.89
C ASN A 100 -7.29 -11.35 -0.60
N ILE A 101 -8.05 -10.27 -0.68
CA ILE A 101 -8.76 -9.67 0.46
C ILE A 101 -9.74 -10.69 1.07
N ARG A 102 -10.49 -11.43 0.25
CA ARG A 102 -11.37 -12.51 0.72
C ARG A 102 -10.60 -13.64 1.37
N LEU A 103 -9.50 -14.09 0.74
CA LEU A 103 -8.61 -15.12 1.30
C LEU A 103 -8.09 -14.72 2.68
N ALA A 104 -7.75 -13.45 2.86
CA ALA A 104 -7.29 -12.91 4.14
C ALA A 104 -8.41 -12.69 5.16
N GLY A 105 -9.69 -12.85 4.79
CA GLY A 105 -10.84 -12.61 5.67
C GLY A 105 -11.05 -11.14 6.03
N LEU A 106 -10.64 -10.21 5.16
CA LEU A 106 -10.61 -8.77 5.44
C LEU A 106 -11.65 -7.95 4.66
N ASN A 107 -12.67 -8.59 4.06
CA ASN A 107 -13.72 -7.90 3.28
C ASN A 107 -14.44 -6.79 4.06
N GLU A 108 -14.61 -6.99 5.37
CA GLU A 108 -15.27 -6.01 6.22
C GLU A 108 -14.35 -4.85 6.64
N ARG A 109 -13.03 -4.98 6.39
CA ARG A 109 -12.02 -3.99 6.79
C ARG A 109 -11.40 -3.24 5.62
N ILE A 110 -11.34 -3.87 4.45
CA ILE A 110 -10.75 -3.29 3.24
C ILE A 110 -11.86 -3.03 2.24
N GLU A 111 -12.00 -1.78 1.84
CA GLU A 111 -12.83 -1.34 0.73
C GLU A 111 -11.92 -1.06 -0.47
N LEU A 112 -12.08 -1.84 -1.54
CA LEU A 112 -11.35 -1.62 -2.79
C LEU A 112 -12.23 -0.88 -3.78
N ILE A 113 -11.78 0.30 -4.18
CA ILE A 113 -12.44 1.13 -5.20
C ILE A 113 -11.64 1.02 -6.50
N GLU A 114 -12.32 0.52 -7.54
CA GLU A 114 -11.75 0.36 -8.87
C GLU A 114 -11.95 1.63 -9.69
N GLY A 115 -10.89 2.10 -10.32
CA GLY A 115 -10.89 3.26 -11.21
C GLY A 115 -9.67 4.15 -11.02
N PRO A 116 -9.47 5.15 -11.92
CA PRO A 116 -8.37 6.09 -11.81
C PRO A 116 -8.39 6.82 -10.47
N ALA A 117 -7.30 6.71 -9.70
CA ALA A 117 -7.24 7.23 -8.33
C ALA A 117 -7.57 8.72 -8.24
N LEU A 118 -7.08 9.54 -9.17
CA LEU A 118 -7.36 10.99 -9.17
C LEU A 118 -8.85 11.30 -9.34
N ILE A 119 -9.56 10.51 -10.15
CA ILE A 119 -11.02 10.68 -10.33
C ILE A 119 -11.74 10.25 -9.04
N THR A 120 -11.32 9.15 -8.43
CA THR A 120 -11.90 8.67 -7.18
C THR A 120 -11.69 9.70 -6.06
N LEU A 121 -10.47 10.23 -5.92
CA LEU A 121 -10.12 11.22 -4.89
C LEU A 121 -10.92 12.53 -5.05
N GLU A 122 -11.09 13.01 -6.29
CA GLU A 122 -11.90 14.20 -6.57
C GLU A 122 -13.38 14.02 -6.18
N ASN A 123 -13.88 12.81 -6.29
CA ASN A 123 -15.29 12.48 -6.03
C ASN A 123 -15.55 11.90 -4.63
N PHE A 124 -14.57 11.85 -3.75
CA PHE A 124 -14.77 11.44 -2.36
C PHE A 124 -15.69 12.44 -1.62
N ALA A 125 -17.00 12.17 -1.65
CA ALA A 125 -17.97 12.99 -0.95
C ALA A 125 -18.04 12.62 0.54
N ASN A 126 -17.89 13.60 1.42
CA ASN A 126 -18.07 13.46 2.88
C ASN A 126 -17.16 12.40 3.54
N VAL A 127 -16.00 12.13 2.97
CA VAL A 127 -15.02 11.21 3.56
C VAL A 127 -14.41 11.86 4.80
N GLN A 128 -14.41 11.12 5.92
CA GLN A 128 -13.68 11.52 7.11
C GLN A 128 -12.17 11.52 6.82
N PRO A 129 -11.37 12.42 7.40
CA PRO A 129 -9.92 12.39 7.25
C PRO A 129 -9.28 11.05 7.61
N PHE A 130 -8.13 10.77 7.03
CA PHE A 130 -7.37 9.55 7.26
C PHE A 130 -6.25 9.78 8.28
N ASP A 131 -5.93 8.73 9.04
CA ASP A 131 -4.84 8.74 10.03
C ASP A 131 -3.50 8.36 9.39
N LEU A 132 -3.55 7.51 8.35
CA LEU A 132 -2.40 7.10 7.56
C LEU A 132 -2.78 7.07 6.08
N ILE A 133 -1.90 7.61 5.23
CA ILE A 133 -2.07 7.58 3.77
C ILE A 133 -0.79 7.00 3.16
N PHE A 134 -0.94 5.91 2.40
CA PHE A 134 0.15 5.25 1.69
C PHE A 134 0.00 5.48 0.18
N ILE A 135 1.04 6.03 -0.46
CA ILE A 135 1.06 6.37 -1.89
C ILE A 135 2.07 5.47 -2.57
N ASP A 136 1.59 4.50 -3.32
CA ASP A 136 2.39 3.59 -4.14
C ASP A 136 1.70 3.29 -5.48
N ALA A 137 1.49 4.33 -6.26
CA ALA A 137 0.89 4.27 -7.59
C ALA A 137 1.87 4.77 -8.66
N ASP A 138 1.35 5.20 -9.80
CA ASP A 138 2.13 5.76 -10.89
C ASP A 138 2.84 7.06 -10.48
N LYS A 139 4.12 7.11 -10.69
CA LYS A 139 5.00 8.16 -10.12
C LYS A 139 4.79 9.55 -10.73
N PRO A 140 4.47 9.74 -12.02
CA PRO A 140 4.18 11.06 -12.59
C PRO A 140 3.04 11.81 -11.89
N ASN A 141 2.12 11.10 -11.24
CA ASN A 141 1.01 11.69 -10.50
C ASN A 141 1.29 11.89 -9.00
N ASN A 142 2.47 11.53 -8.50
CA ASN A 142 2.81 11.69 -7.07
C ASN A 142 2.56 13.11 -6.52
N PRO A 143 2.87 14.24 -7.22
CA PRO A 143 2.55 15.57 -6.71
C PRO A 143 1.05 15.76 -6.47
N ARG A 144 0.20 15.29 -7.40
CA ARG A 144 -1.26 15.38 -7.28
C ARG A 144 -1.80 14.45 -6.18
N TYR A 145 -1.22 13.25 -6.03
CA TYR A 145 -1.57 12.36 -4.93
C TYR A 145 -1.22 12.98 -3.57
N LEU A 146 -0.08 13.65 -3.46
CA LEU A 146 0.29 14.37 -2.25
C LEU A 146 -0.68 15.52 -1.94
N GLU A 147 -1.11 16.29 -2.93
CA GLU A 147 -2.12 17.35 -2.75
C GLU A 147 -3.43 16.77 -2.19
N TRP A 148 -3.92 15.67 -2.75
CA TRP A 148 -5.10 14.98 -2.23
C TRP A 148 -4.87 14.35 -0.86
N ALA A 149 -3.70 13.79 -0.61
CA ALA A 149 -3.35 13.26 0.71
C ALA A 149 -3.39 14.35 1.77
N LEU A 150 -2.86 15.54 1.48
CA LEU A 150 -2.94 16.70 2.38
C LEU A 150 -4.39 17.15 2.59
N HIS A 151 -5.21 17.15 1.53
CA HIS A 151 -6.63 17.51 1.61
C HIS A 151 -7.42 16.57 2.53
N TYR A 152 -7.12 15.27 2.49
CA TYR A 152 -7.80 14.25 3.31
C TYR A 152 -7.08 13.95 4.63
N SER A 153 -6.14 14.79 5.03
CA SER A 153 -5.40 14.68 6.29
C SER A 153 -6.02 15.50 7.41
N HIS A 154 -5.65 15.16 8.62
CA HIS A 154 -5.81 15.98 9.83
C HIS A 154 -4.45 16.18 10.52
N PRO A 155 -4.32 17.08 11.50
CA PRO A 155 -3.08 17.18 12.29
C PRO A 155 -2.73 15.83 12.93
N GLY A 156 -1.55 15.31 12.59
CA GLY A 156 -1.08 13.98 13.06
C GLY A 156 -1.19 12.86 12.03
N THR A 157 -1.82 13.08 10.87
CA THR A 157 -1.83 12.10 9.77
C THR A 157 -0.41 11.79 9.31
N LEU A 158 -0.10 10.52 9.17
CA LEU A 158 1.15 10.04 8.57
C LEU A 158 0.94 9.81 7.06
N ILE A 159 1.74 10.48 6.24
CA ILE A 159 1.77 10.26 4.78
C ILE A 159 3.08 9.54 4.45
N VAL A 160 2.97 8.40 3.75
CA VAL A 160 4.10 7.56 3.31
C VAL A 160 4.08 7.45 1.80
N GLY A 161 5.15 7.84 1.14
CA GLY A 161 5.34 7.66 -0.30
C GLY A 161 6.40 6.59 -0.58
N ASP A 162 6.10 5.65 -1.47
CA ASP A 162 7.06 4.62 -1.88
C ASP A 162 7.79 4.99 -3.18
N ASN A 163 8.98 4.37 -3.36
CA ASN A 163 9.85 4.48 -4.53
C ASN A 163 10.22 5.94 -4.91
N VAL A 164 10.35 6.82 -3.95
CA VAL A 164 10.66 8.25 -4.19
C VAL A 164 12.10 8.52 -4.61
N VAL A 165 13.02 7.56 -4.44
CA VAL A 165 14.44 7.73 -4.80
C VAL A 165 14.70 7.50 -6.29
N ARG A 166 13.91 6.64 -6.96
CA ARG A 166 13.96 6.41 -8.43
C ARG A 166 15.37 6.16 -8.96
N ASP A 167 16.11 5.21 -8.36
CA ASP A 167 17.52 4.92 -8.71
C ASP A 167 18.46 6.13 -8.68
N GLY A 168 18.08 7.15 -7.93
CA GLY A 168 18.83 8.41 -7.80
C GLY A 168 18.27 9.56 -8.65
N GLU A 169 17.28 9.33 -9.51
CA GLU A 169 16.69 10.37 -10.37
C GLU A 169 16.02 11.50 -9.57
N VAL A 170 15.66 11.28 -8.32
CA VAL A 170 15.10 12.30 -7.42
C VAL A 170 15.99 13.56 -7.29
N ILE A 171 17.30 13.43 -7.51
CA ILE A 171 18.25 14.58 -7.50
C ILE A 171 18.43 15.23 -8.87
N ASN A 172 17.84 14.65 -9.93
CA ASN A 172 17.86 15.18 -11.27
C ASN A 172 16.63 16.06 -11.51
N GLY A 173 16.76 17.36 -11.29
CA GLY A 173 15.64 18.31 -11.42
C GLY A 173 15.05 18.48 -12.83
N GLN A 174 15.51 17.69 -13.82
CA GLN A 174 14.97 17.63 -15.18
C GLN A 174 14.32 16.28 -15.50
N SER A 175 14.27 15.38 -14.52
CA SER A 175 13.57 14.09 -14.68
C SER A 175 12.06 14.32 -14.64
N ASP A 176 11.35 13.74 -15.60
CA ASP A 176 9.88 13.72 -15.62
C ASP A 176 9.30 12.53 -14.81
N ASP A 177 10.15 11.81 -14.08
CA ASP A 177 9.85 10.58 -13.34
C ASP A 177 9.67 10.83 -11.84
#